data_07984d72c4eb6233190215c349fac447
#
_entry.id   07984d72c4eb6233190215c349fac447
#
_cell.length_a   1.000
_cell.length_b   1.000
_cell.length_c   1.000
_cell.angle_alpha   90.00
_cell.angle_beta   90.00
_cell.angle_gamma   90.00
#
_symmetry.space_group_name_H-M   'P 1'
#
loop_
_entity.id
_entity.type
_entity.pdbx_description
1 polymer ?
#
loop_
_entity_poly.entity_id
_entity_poly.type
_entity_poly.pdbx_seq_one_letter_code
_entity_poly.pdbx_strand_id
1 'polypeptide(L)'
;DLAAVDRLTEFRRLMIATALRIGGIQQQAGLARDLGMAPTTVQRYLDLLEVSYQLVRVPAYSVNRTKRLIKSPKLYWSDTGLALHLAGESPRGAHLENLVATDLLAWSATRSDRPSILHWRTTKGAEVDFVIETAHRVLPIEVKTSARVGTGDARHLEAFLDEYPTLASAGVVLSGGTETFWLTRRILVAPWWKVI
;
A
#
# COMPACT_ATOMS: atom_id res chain seq x y z
N ASP A 1 -24.93 -2.63 1.21
CA ASP A 1 -26.08 -3.11 1.98
C ASP A 1 -25.66 -4.34 2.79
N LEU A 2 -25.58 -4.21 4.13
CA LEU A 2 -25.21 -5.31 5.05
C LEU A 2 -26.20 -6.49 4.98
N ALA A 3 -27.39 -6.29 4.41
CA ALA A 3 -28.36 -7.36 4.16
C ALA A 3 -27.85 -8.45 3.16
N ALA A 4 -26.75 -8.17 2.45
CA ALA A 4 -26.13 -9.15 1.55
C ALA A 4 -25.12 -10.09 2.26
N VAL A 5 -24.93 -9.97 3.58
CA VAL A 5 -24.02 -10.83 4.34
C VAL A 5 -24.79 -11.98 4.98
N ASP A 6 -24.88 -13.10 4.28
CA ASP A 6 -25.62 -14.28 4.74
C ASP A 6 -24.99 -14.94 5.98
N ARG A 7 -23.69 -14.70 6.23
CA ARG A 7 -22.90 -15.35 7.28
C ARG A 7 -21.96 -14.37 7.96
N LEU A 8 -22.45 -13.64 8.96
CA LEU A 8 -21.68 -12.63 9.71
C LEU A 8 -20.37 -13.17 10.30
N THR A 9 -20.37 -14.40 10.76
CA THR A 9 -19.17 -15.03 11.35
C THR A 9 -18.05 -15.19 10.30
N GLU A 10 -18.40 -15.63 9.10
CA GLU A 10 -17.44 -15.78 7.99
C GLU A 10 -16.92 -14.41 7.55
N PHE A 11 -17.82 -13.43 7.43
CA PHE A 11 -17.45 -12.07 7.08
C PHE A 11 -16.48 -11.46 8.11
N ARG A 12 -16.77 -11.60 9.42
CA ARG A 12 -15.86 -11.16 10.48
C ARG A 12 -14.49 -11.83 10.40
N ARG A 13 -14.45 -13.15 10.15
CA ARG A 13 -13.18 -13.88 9.96
C ARG A 13 -12.37 -13.32 8.79
N LEU A 14 -13.03 -12.96 7.68
CA LEU A 14 -12.37 -12.31 6.53
C LEU A 14 -11.83 -10.93 6.92
N MET A 15 -12.60 -10.11 7.65
CA MET A 15 -12.13 -8.81 8.14
C MET A 15 -10.86 -8.95 8.97
N ILE A 16 -10.84 -9.88 9.93
CA ILE A 16 -9.65 -10.16 10.75
C ILE A 16 -8.47 -10.62 9.87
N ALA A 17 -8.71 -11.55 8.95
CA ALA A 17 -7.65 -12.07 8.08
C ALA A 17 -7.06 -11.00 7.14
N THR A 18 -7.85 -10.03 6.69
CA THR A 18 -7.36 -8.89 5.89
C THR A 18 -6.62 -7.88 6.75
N ALA A 19 -7.04 -7.65 7.99
CA ALA A 19 -6.33 -6.78 8.94
C ALA A 19 -4.95 -7.35 9.30
N LEU A 20 -4.84 -8.65 9.52
CA LEU A 20 -3.56 -9.35 9.77
C LEU A 20 -2.60 -9.28 8.57
N ARG A 21 -3.11 -9.03 7.35
CA ARG A 21 -2.37 -8.96 6.09
C ARG A 21 -2.29 -7.56 5.50
N ILE A 22 -2.51 -6.56 6.34
CA ILE A 22 -2.46 -5.14 5.95
C ILE A 22 -1.14 -4.80 5.24
N GLY A 23 -1.18 -4.01 4.17
CA GLY A 23 -0.01 -3.66 3.35
C GLY A 23 0.50 -4.82 2.47
N GLY A 24 -0.11 -6.00 2.56
CA GLY A 24 0.29 -7.17 1.77
C GLY A 24 -0.37 -7.22 0.39
N ILE A 25 0.27 -7.96 -0.52
CA ILE A 25 -0.31 -8.28 -1.83
C ILE A 25 -1.54 -9.16 -1.65
N GLN A 26 -2.65 -8.76 -2.26
CA GLN A 26 -3.89 -9.54 -2.24
C GLN A 26 -3.69 -10.89 -2.92
N GLN A 27 -3.79 -11.96 -2.15
CA GLN A 27 -3.81 -13.33 -2.63
C GLN A 27 -5.15 -13.97 -2.26
N GLN A 28 -6.16 -13.78 -3.11
CA GLN A 28 -7.53 -14.26 -2.89
C GLN A 28 -7.58 -15.77 -2.64
N ALA A 29 -6.85 -16.56 -3.43
CA ALA A 29 -6.80 -18.01 -3.26
C ALA A 29 -6.17 -18.42 -1.92
N GLY A 30 -5.17 -17.66 -1.43
CA GLY A 30 -4.58 -17.86 -0.11
C GLY A 30 -5.59 -17.57 1.00
N LEU A 31 -6.31 -16.45 0.93
CA LEU A 31 -7.37 -16.11 1.89
C LEU A 31 -8.47 -17.17 1.91
N ALA A 32 -8.93 -17.62 0.75
CA ALA A 32 -9.97 -18.64 0.62
C ALA A 32 -9.55 -19.95 1.30
N ARG A 33 -8.33 -20.40 1.02
CA ARG A 33 -7.78 -21.63 1.64
C ARG A 33 -7.64 -21.51 3.15
N ASP A 34 -7.06 -20.41 3.64
CA ASP A 34 -6.78 -20.25 5.07
C ASP A 34 -8.05 -20.06 5.90
N LEU A 35 -9.11 -19.50 5.29
CA LEU A 35 -10.41 -19.31 5.93
C LEU A 35 -11.37 -20.50 5.74
N GLY A 36 -11.05 -21.45 4.85
CA GLY A 36 -11.94 -22.54 4.47
C GLY A 36 -13.19 -22.05 3.74
N MET A 37 -13.07 -20.96 2.96
CA MET A 37 -14.17 -20.34 2.22
C MET A 37 -14.03 -20.57 0.72
N ALA A 38 -15.17 -20.58 -0.02
CA ALA A 38 -15.13 -20.56 -1.47
C ALA A 38 -14.48 -19.25 -1.97
N PRO A 39 -13.62 -19.30 -3.02
CA PRO A 39 -13.00 -18.10 -3.58
C PRO A 39 -14.00 -17.02 -4.01
N THR A 40 -15.17 -17.42 -4.51
CA THR A 40 -16.27 -16.51 -4.88
C THR A 40 -16.85 -15.78 -3.68
N THR A 41 -16.95 -16.45 -2.53
CA THR A 41 -17.41 -15.83 -1.27
C THR A 41 -16.39 -14.81 -0.77
N VAL A 42 -15.10 -15.16 -0.81
CA VAL A 42 -14.01 -14.23 -0.43
C VAL A 42 -14.04 -13.00 -1.34
N GLN A 43 -14.17 -13.18 -2.66
CA GLN A 43 -14.25 -12.05 -3.59
C GLN A 43 -15.43 -11.15 -3.26
N ARG A 44 -16.63 -11.72 -3.10
CA ARG A 44 -17.86 -10.96 -2.77
C ARG A 44 -17.68 -10.13 -1.49
N TYR A 45 -17.06 -10.69 -0.46
CA TYR A 45 -16.85 -9.99 0.81
C TYR A 45 -15.76 -8.90 0.71
N LEU A 46 -14.69 -9.15 -0.06
CA LEU A 46 -13.69 -8.11 -0.36
C LEU A 46 -14.30 -6.95 -1.13
N ASP A 47 -15.14 -7.23 -2.13
CA ASP A 47 -15.83 -6.20 -2.92
C ASP A 47 -16.82 -5.41 -2.04
N LEU A 48 -17.50 -6.08 -1.10
CA LEU A 48 -18.37 -5.40 -0.15
C LEU A 48 -17.59 -4.45 0.77
N LEU A 49 -16.44 -4.89 1.30
CA LEU A 49 -15.56 -4.04 2.12
C LEU A 49 -15.02 -2.85 1.32
N GLU A 50 -14.72 -3.03 0.03
CA GLU A 50 -14.26 -1.95 -0.84
C GLU A 50 -15.38 -0.95 -1.15
N VAL A 51 -16.56 -1.42 -1.55
CA VAL A 51 -17.73 -0.56 -1.84
C VAL A 51 -18.20 0.18 -0.60
N SER A 52 -18.05 -0.40 0.59
CA SER A 52 -18.34 0.27 1.87
C SER A 52 -17.19 1.14 2.39
N TYR A 53 -16.15 1.35 1.60
CA TYR A 53 -14.99 2.17 1.94
C TYR A 53 -14.22 1.69 3.19
N GLN A 54 -14.30 0.40 3.53
CA GLN A 54 -13.51 -0.17 4.63
C GLN A 54 -12.14 -0.63 4.16
N LEU A 55 -12.04 -1.15 2.93
CA LEU A 55 -10.79 -1.54 2.30
C LEU A 55 -10.49 -0.69 1.07
N VAL A 56 -9.20 -0.50 0.83
CA VAL A 56 -8.68 0.17 -0.36
C VAL A 56 -7.69 -0.77 -1.05
N ARG A 57 -7.81 -0.88 -2.38
CA ARG A 57 -6.83 -1.56 -3.23
C ARG A 57 -5.91 -0.54 -3.85
N VAL A 58 -4.61 -0.67 -3.59
CA VAL A 58 -3.57 0.10 -4.27
C VAL A 58 -3.03 -0.74 -5.42
N PRO A 59 -3.30 -0.35 -6.69
CA PRO A 59 -2.91 -1.13 -7.86
C PRO A 59 -1.38 -1.16 -8.05
N ALA A 60 -0.90 -2.17 -8.78
CA ALA A 60 0.51 -2.26 -9.12
C ALA A 60 0.89 -1.25 -10.23
N TYR A 61 2.04 -0.60 -10.07
CA TYR A 61 2.64 0.23 -11.11
C TYR A 61 3.16 -0.62 -12.27
N SER A 62 2.92 -0.17 -13.48
CA SER A 62 3.53 -0.63 -14.72
C SER A 62 3.37 0.47 -15.76
N VAL A 63 4.38 0.72 -16.60
CA VAL A 63 4.25 1.62 -17.74
C VAL A 63 3.11 1.16 -18.66
N ASN A 64 3.02 -0.15 -18.88
CA ASN A 64 1.86 -0.72 -19.60
C ASN A 64 0.66 -0.78 -18.65
N ARG A 65 -0.32 0.11 -18.86
CA ARG A 65 -1.53 0.23 -18.03
C ARG A 65 -2.40 -1.04 -18.02
N THR A 66 -2.45 -1.80 -19.12
CA THR A 66 -3.19 -3.07 -19.18
C THR A 66 -2.60 -4.09 -18.18
N LYS A 67 -1.25 -4.10 -18.02
CA LYS A 67 -0.61 -4.98 -17.04
C LYS A 67 -0.96 -4.63 -15.59
N ARG A 68 -1.39 -3.40 -15.30
CA ARG A 68 -1.84 -3.01 -13.95
C ARG A 68 -3.13 -3.73 -13.55
N LEU A 69 -4.02 -4.00 -14.51
CA LEU A 69 -5.32 -4.64 -14.27
C LEU A 69 -5.20 -6.12 -13.89
N ILE A 70 -4.12 -6.78 -14.31
CA ILE A 70 -3.90 -8.22 -14.06
C ILE A 70 -2.94 -8.50 -12.89
N LYS A 71 -2.21 -7.49 -12.41
CA LYS A 71 -1.34 -7.63 -11.24
C LYS A 71 -2.15 -7.49 -9.95
N SER A 72 -1.86 -8.32 -8.96
CA SER A 72 -2.52 -8.25 -7.66
C SER A 72 -2.22 -6.92 -6.96
N PRO A 73 -3.22 -6.21 -6.44
CA PRO A 73 -3.05 -4.99 -5.66
C PRO A 73 -2.53 -5.29 -4.26
N LYS A 74 -1.99 -4.27 -3.58
CA LYS A 74 -1.86 -4.25 -2.12
C LYS A 74 -3.21 -3.89 -1.48
N LEU A 75 -3.48 -4.45 -0.29
CA LEU A 75 -4.67 -4.13 0.49
C LEU A 75 -4.33 -3.28 1.71
N TYR A 76 -5.11 -2.22 1.88
CA TYR A 76 -5.06 -1.34 3.04
C TYR A 76 -6.45 -1.17 3.64
N TRP A 77 -6.52 -0.88 4.94
CA TRP A 77 -7.74 -0.48 5.62
C TRP A 77 -7.86 1.04 5.60
N SER A 78 -9.08 1.55 5.41
CA SER A 78 -9.34 3.00 5.44
C SER A 78 -9.11 3.60 6.82
N ASP A 79 -9.20 2.78 7.86
CA ASP A 79 -8.94 3.15 9.25
C ASP A 79 -7.90 2.21 9.85
N THR A 80 -6.71 2.75 10.16
CA THR A 80 -5.60 2.00 10.76
C THR A 80 -5.93 1.53 12.18
N GLY A 81 -6.71 2.30 12.94
CA GLY A 81 -7.15 1.93 14.29
C GLY A 81 -8.11 0.75 14.27
N LEU A 82 -9.05 0.72 13.32
CA LEU A 82 -9.93 -0.41 13.10
C LEU A 82 -9.15 -1.67 12.70
N ALA A 83 -8.17 -1.53 11.81
CA ALA A 83 -7.31 -2.65 11.42
C ALA A 83 -6.54 -3.23 12.62
N LEU A 84 -5.95 -2.37 13.46
CA LEU A 84 -5.28 -2.77 14.69
C LEU A 84 -6.22 -3.49 15.67
N HIS A 85 -7.42 -2.95 15.86
CA HIS A 85 -8.43 -3.56 16.72
C HIS A 85 -8.84 -4.95 16.22
N LEU A 86 -9.08 -5.11 14.93
CA LEU A 86 -9.45 -6.38 14.33
C LEU A 86 -8.33 -7.41 14.39
N ALA A 87 -7.10 -7.00 14.14
CA ALA A 87 -5.92 -7.87 14.18
C ALA A 87 -5.57 -8.29 15.61
N GLY A 88 -5.88 -7.46 16.62
CA GLY A 88 -5.47 -7.69 18.01
C GLY A 88 -3.95 -7.65 18.20
N GLU A 89 -3.25 -6.93 17.33
CA GLU A 89 -1.79 -6.82 17.32
C GLU A 89 -1.31 -5.46 17.81
N SER A 90 -0.05 -5.40 18.23
CA SER A 90 0.66 -4.14 18.45
C SER A 90 1.02 -3.46 17.11
N PRO A 91 1.12 -2.12 17.05
CA PRO A 91 1.52 -1.41 15.85
C PRO A 91 2.88 -1.91 15.30
N ARG A 92 2.95 -2.12 13.98
CA ARG A 92 4.15 -2.54 13.23
C ARG A 92 4.30 -1.72 11.95
N GLY A 93 5.38 -1.92 11.19
CA GLY A 93 5.67 -1.16 9.98
C GLY A 93 4.49 -1.07 8.99
N ALA A 94 3.79 -2.20 8.79
CA ALA A 94 2.62 -2.24 7.90
C ALA A 94 1.47 -1.32 8.33
N HIS A 95 1.34 -1.00 9.62
CA HIS A 95 0.32 -0.04 10.09
C HIS A 95 0.72 1.41 9.82
N LEU A 96 2.03 1.75 9.91
CA LEU A 96 2.52 3.05 9.45
C LEU A 96 2.36 3.18 7.93
N GLU A 97 2.69 2.13 7.18
CA GLU A 97 2.47 2.09 5.74
C GLU A 97 0.99 2.29 5.38
N ASN A 98 0.07 1.67 6.14
CA ASN A 98 -1.37 1.88 5.97
C ASN A 98 -1.80 3.32 6.25
N LEU A 99 -1.26 3.95 7.30
CA LEU A 99 -1.54 5.35 7.61
C LEU A 99 -1.09 6.25 6.46
N VAL A 100 0.14 6.04 5.96
CA VAL A 100 0.66 6.75 4.78
C VAL A 100 -0.21 6.51 3.54
N ALA A 101 -0.68 5.27 3.31
CA ALA A 101 -1.57 4.95 2.20
C ALA A 101 -2.87 5.78 2.24
N THR A 102 -3.53 5.84 3.41
CA THR A 102 -4.78 6.59 3.57
C THR A 102 -4.59 8.09 3.38
N ASP A 103 -3.50 8.65 3.88
CA ASP A 103 -3.18 10.07 3.73
C ASP A 103 -2.82 10.42 2.28
N LEU A 104 -2.02 9.59 1.59
CA LEU A 104 -1.73 9.78 0.17
C LEU A 104 -2.99 9.71 -0.70
N LEU A 105 -3.91 8.80 -0.40
CA LEU A 105 -5.19 8.69 -1.12
C LEU A 105 -6.09 9.90 -0.86
N ALA A 106 -6.18 10.37 0.39
CA ALA A 106 -6.91 11.57 0.75
C ALA A 106 -6.30 12.80 0.06
N TRP A 107 -4.98 12.95 0.10
CA TRP A 107 -4.27 14.01 -0.61
C TRP A 107 -4.55 13.97 -2.12
N SER A 108 -4.43 12.79 -2.76
CA SER A 108 -4.73 12.64 -4.19
C SER A 108 -6.16 13.08 -4.53
N ALA A 109 -7.14 12.74 -3.68
CA ALA A 109 -8.54 13.09 -3.89
C ALA A 109 -8.80 14.61 -3.81
N THR A 110 -7.97 15.36 -3.07
CA THR A 110 -8.08 16.83 -2.98
C THR A 110 -7.42 17.56 -4.15
N ARG A 111 -6.63 16.87 -4.96
CA ARG A 111 -5.91 17.44 -6.10
C ARG A 111 -6.77 17.49 -7.35
N SER A 112 -6.69 18.59 -8.10
CA SER A 112 -7.37 18.72 -9.40
C SER A 112 -6.85 17.75 -10.46
N ASP A 113 -5.53 17.43 -10.42
CA ASP A 113 -4.86 16.50 -11.33
C ASP A 113 -4.99 15.03 -10.90
N ARG A 114 -5.53 14.77 -9.70
CA ARG A 114 -5.78 13.42 -9.12
C ARG A 114 -4.67 12.42 -9.43
N PRO A 115 -3.44 12.61 -8.89
CA PRO A 115 -2.34 11.69 -9.10
C PRO A 115 -2.72 10.25 -8.68
N SER A 116 -2.31 9.25 -9.45
CA SER A 116 -2.56 7.85 -9.08
C SER A 116 -1.59 7.41 -7.99
N ILE A 117 -2.11 6.73 -6.97
CA ILE A 117 -1.31 6.08 -5.94
C ILE A 117 -1.24 4.59 -6.29
N LEU A 118 -0.03 4.09 -6.48
CA LEU A 118 0.27 2.76 -6.96
C LEU A 118 1.36 2.14 -6.08
N HIS A 119 1.61 0.82 -6.17
CA HIS A 119 2.79 0.16 -5.60
C HIS A 119 3.64 -0.45 -6.72
N TRP A 120 4.91 -0.70 -6.48
CA TRP A 120 5.74 -1.39 -7.46
C TRP A 120 6.39 -2.63 -6.87
N ARG A 121 6.38 -3.71 -7.65
CA ARG A 121 7.03 -4.96 -7.29
C ARG A 121 7.50 -5.72 -8.52
N THR A 122 8.72 -6.27 -8.42
CA THR A 122 9.31 -7.16 -9.42
C THR A 122 9.09 -8.63 -9.08
N THR A 123 9.25 -9.49 -10.06
CA THR A 123 9.25 -10.95 -9.87
C THR A 123 10.44 -11.44 -9.03
N LYS A 124 11.51 -10.63 -8.96
CA LYS A 124 12.72 -10.92 -8.15
C LYS A 124 12.61 -10.44 -6.70
N GLY A 125 11.45 -9.89 -6.30
CA GLY A 125 11.18 -9.49 -4.92
C GLY A 125 11.58 -8.07 -4.55
N ALA A 126 12.10 -7.24 -5.47
CA ALA A 126 12.24 -5.80 -5.20
C ALA A 126 10.85 -5.17 -5.13
N GLU A 127 10.62 -4.30 -4.15
CA GLU A 127 9.33 -3.69 -3.87
C GLU A 127 9.52 -2.23 -3.44
N VAL A 128 8.63 -1.35 -3.89
CA VAL A 128 8.47 0.04 -3.45
C VAL A 128 7.04 0.20 -2.97
N ASP A 129 6.86 0.73 -1.75
CA ASP A 129 5.58 0.77 -1.09
C ASP A 129 4.56 1.60 -1.86
N PHE A 130 4.95 2.81 -2.29
CA PHE A 130 4.09 3.67 -3.10
C PHE A 130 4.83 4.28 -4.29
N VAL A 131 4.08 4.46 -5.36
CA VAL A 131 4.50 5.21 -6.55
C VAL A 131 3.39 6.23 -6.83
N ILE A 132 3.69 7.50 -6.63
CA ILE A 132 2.78 8.59 -7.01
C ILE A 132 2.99 8.87 -8.50
N GLU A 133 1.97 8.65 -9.32
CA GLU A 133 2.02 8.90 -10.76
C GLU A 133 1.20 10.15 -11.12
N THR A 134 1.87 11.10 -11.75
CA THR A 134 1.25 12.26 -12.40
C THR A 134 1.26 12.07 -13.93
N ALA A 135 0.81 13.07 -14.70
CA ALA A 135 0.80 13.00 -16.16
C ALA A 135 2.18 12.76 -16.78
N HIS A 136 3.26 13.24 -16.15
CA HIS A 136 4.59 13.27 -16.76
C HIS A 136 5.71 12.66 -15.91
N ARG A 137 5.46 12.38 -14.64
CA ARG A 137 6.48 11.93 -13.68
C ARG A 137 5.90 10.93 -12.69
N VAL A 138 6.80 10.14 -12.14
CA VAL A 138 6.49 9.26 -11.01
C VAL A 138 7.44 9.55 -9.85
N LEU A 139 6.95 9.44 -8.63
CA LEU A 139 7.72 9.57 -7.40
C LEU A 139 7.58 8.27 -6.60
N PRO A 140 8.63 7.45 -6.50
CA PRO A 140 8.63 6.27 -5.64
C PRO A 140 8.86 6.67 -4.18
N ILE A 141 8.13 6.03 -3.28
CA ILE A 141 8.15 6.28 -1.83
C ILE A 141 8.27 4.95 -1.09
N GLU A 142 9.20 4.91 -0.15
CA GLU A 142 9.39 3.81 0.80
C GLU A 142 9.05 4.29 2.20
N VAL A 143 8.43 3.45 3.05
CA VAL A 143 8.03 3.79 4.42
C VAL A 143 8.84 2.97 5.42
N LYS A 144 9.46 3.63 6.37
CA LYS A 144 10.27 3.03 7.44
C LYS A 144 9.88 3.57 8.81
N THR A 145 9.57 2.69 9.75
CA THR A 145 9.32 3.08 11.15
C THR A 145 10.58 3.53 11.87
N SER A 146 11.76 3.08 11.39
CA SER A 146 13.05 3.44 11.97
C SER A 146 13.33 4.93 11.86
N ALA A 147 13.89 5.52 12.93
CA ALA A 147 14.46 6.86 12.89
C ALA A 147 15.80 6.90 12.14
N ARG A 148 16.50 5.78 12.06
CA ARG A 148 17.80 5.66 11.36
C ARG A 148 17.57 4.95 10.02
N VAL A 149 17.84 5.65 8.93
CA VAL A 149 17.73 5.16 7.55
C VAL A 149 19.13 5.08 6.96
N GLY A 150 19.46 3.93 6.39
CA GLY A 150 20.73 3.68 5.70
C GLY A 150 20.54 3.40 4.20
N THR A 151 21.64 3.31 3.46
CA THR A 151 21.61 3.04 2.02
C THR A 151 20.95 1.71 1.66
N GLY A 152 21.00 0.73 2.56
CA GLY A 152 20.30 -0.55 2.40
C GLY A 152 18.77 -0.41 2.33
N ASP A 153 18.20 0.57 3.04
CA ASP A 153 16.76 0.85 3.05
C ASP A 153 16.29 1.47 1.72
N ALA A 154 17.20 2.15 1.00
CA ALA A 154 16.91 2.83 -0.25
C ALA A 154 17.15 1.96 -1.50
N ARG A 155 17.66 0.73 -1.36
CA ARG A 155 18.08 -0.12 -2.49
C ARG A 155 16.97 -0.36 -3.53
N HIS A 156 15.73 -0.52 -3.08
CA HIS A 156 14.59 -0.77 -3.97
C HIS A 156 14.14 0.51 -4.67
N LEU A 157 14.27 1.67 -4.00
CA LEU A 157 14.06 2.97 -4.65
C LEU A 157 15.11 3.21 -5.75
N GLU A 158 16.39 2.95 -5.47
CA GLU A 158 17.45 3.07 -6.48
C GLU A 158 17.19 2.13 -7.66
N ALA A 159 16.80 0.87 -7.42
CA ALA A 159 16.43 -0.07 -8.47
C ALA A 159 15.23 0.42 -9.31
N PHE A 160 14.24 1.05 -8.70
CA PHE A 160 13.13 1.67 -9.40
C PHE A 160 13.60 2.84 -10.28
N LEU A 161 14.44 3.72 -9.74
CA LEU A 161 14.97 4.88 -10.46
C LEU A 161 15.85 4.45 -11.66
N ASP A 162 16.58 3.34 -11.53
CA ASP A 162 17.40 2.77 -12.62
C ASP A 162 16.51 2.12 -13.70
N GLU A 163 15.36 1.55 -13.34
CA GLU A 163 14.40 0.97 -14.29
C GLU A 163 13.62 2.05 -15.05
N TYR A 164 13.37 3.21 -14.41
CA TYR A 164 12.54 4.29 -14.99
C TYR A 164 13.24 5.67 -15.01
N PRO A 165 14.46 5.80 -15.55
CA PRO A 165 15.27 7.02 -15.41
C PRO A 165 14.68 8.26 -16.07
N THR A 166 13.81 8.08 -17.08
CA THR A 166 13.14 9.20 -17.78
C THR A 166 11.89 9.68 -17.07
N LEU A 167 11.30 8.85 -16.20
CA LEU A 167 10.04 9.14 -15.50
C LEU A 167 10.26 9.54 -14.03
N ALA A 168 11.29 8.96 -13.40
CA ALA A 168 11.61 9.18 -11.99
C ALA A 168 13.05 9.69 -11.83
N SER A 169 13.23 10.89 -11.31
CA SER A 169 14.54 11.49 -11.05
C SER A 169 15.01 11.37 -9.60
N ALA A 170 14.06 11.18 -8.67
CA ALA A 170 14.32 11.05 -7.25
C ALA A 170 13.28 10.13 -6.59
N GLY A 171 13.62 9.66 -5.39
CA GLY A 171 12.71 8.90 -4.52
C GLY A 171 12.75 9.44 -3.09
N VAL A 172 11.77 9.03 -2.29
CA VAL A 172 11.63 9.47 -0.89
C VAL A 172 11.53 8.28 0.04
N VAL A 173 12.29 8.31 1.14
CA VAL A 173 12.06 7.45 2.29
C VAL A 173 11.34 8.26 3.35
N LEU A 174 10.12 7.87 3.71
CA LEU A 174 9.38 8.39 4.85
C LEU A 174 9.81 7.63 6.10
N SER A 175 10.42 8.34 7.06
CA SER A 175 11.04 7.72 8.23
C SER A 175 10.37 8.13 9.55
N GLY A 176 10.59 7.34 10.59
CA GLY A 176 10.26 7.71 11.98
C GLY A 176 11.25 8.68 12.61
N GLY A 177 12.26 9.17 11.89
CA GLY A 177 13.22 10.17 12.34
C GLY A 177 12.66 11.59 12.36
N THR A 178 13.44 12.56 12.80
CA THR A 178 13.02 13.98 12.91
C THR A 178 13.65 14.88 11.86
N GLU A 179 14.68 14.40 11.17
CA GLU A 179 15.47 15.17 10.24
C GLU A 179 15.11 14.89 8.77
N THR A 180 15.31 15.90 7.93
CA THR A 180 15.20 15.78 6.48
C THR A 180 16.59 15.94 5.89
N PHE A 181 17.06 14.95 5.11
CA PHE A 181 18.39 14.96 4.50
C PHE A 181 18.44 14.11 3.23
N TRP A 182 19.43 14.37 2.39
CA TRP A 182 19.72 13.55 1.23
C TRP A 182 20.58 12.34 1.63
N LEU A 183 20.02 11.14 1.52
CA LEU A 183 20.73 9.89 1.78
C LEU A 183 21.70 9.55 0.62
N THR A 184 21.25 9.79 -0.60
CA THR A 184 22.02 9.70 -1.83
C THR A 184 21.73 10.93 -2.70
N ARG A 185 22.35 11.03 -3.88
CA ARG A 185 22.04 12.11 -4.83
C ARG A 185 20.60 12.10 -5.33
N ARG A 186 19.88 10.97 -5.20
CA ARG A 186 18.54 10.77 -5.73
C ARG A 186 17.50 10.44 -4.65
N ILE A 187 17.92 10.12 -3.42
CA ILE A 187 17.01 9.67 -2.37
C ILE A 187 17.00 10.68 -1.22
N LEU A 188 15.83 11.27 -1.00
CA LEU A 188 15.55 12.14 0.14
C LEU A 188 14.96 11.30 1.28
N VAL A 189 15.44 11.51 2.50
CA VAL A 189 14.79 11.03 3.72
C VAL A 189 14.02 12.18 4.35
N ALA A 190 12.79 11.95 4.73
CA ALA A 190 11.97 12.92 5.44
C ALA A 190 11.15 12.23 6.54
N PRO A 191 10.85 12.93 7.65
CA PRO A 191 9.89 12.46 8.63
C PRO A 191 8.52 12.26 7.97
N TRP A 192 7.87 11.12 8.23
CA TRP A 192 6.58 10.82 7.61
C TRP A 192 5.51 11.89 7.90
N TRP A 193 5.47 12.45 9.13
CA TRP A 193 4.50 13.47 9.53
C TRP A 193 4.75 14.88 8.96
N LYS A 194 5.83 15.09 8.19
CA LYS A 194 6.07 16.37 7.49
C LYS A 194 5.58 16.37 6.05
N VAL A 195 5.18 15.22 5.53
CA VAL A 195 4.85 15.03 4.11
C VAL A 195 3.36 14.74 3.93
N ILE A 196 2.73 14.28 4.97
CA ILE A 196 1.32 13.94 5.06
C ILE A 196 0.65 14.64 6.23
#